data_cf20a8482930bce0c0b641de8be3aa17
#
_entry.id   cf20a8482930bce0c0b641de8be3aa17
#
_cell.length_a   1.000
_cell.length_b   1.000
_cell.length_c   1.000
_cell.angle_alpha   90.00
_cell.angle_beta   90.00
_cell.angle_gamma   90.00
#
_symmetry.space_group_name_H-M   'P 1'
#
loop_
_entity.id
_entity.type
_entity.pdbx_description
1 polymer ?
#
loop_
_entity_poly.entity_id
_entity_poly.type
_entity_poly.pdbx_seq_one_letter_code
_entity_poly.pdbx_strand_id
1 'polypeptide(L)'
;MKAFLPCRAGSQRVKFKNTRPFAGNKNGLLGLKLEQLIDCTEIDEIIVSTNDPLVEVIAESFKSPKVRVDNRPDYLCDDDATTDSLIDYVANLFLNEHFLWTHVTCPFFDSECYTKAINNYLLCLKNQTHDSLMGVKRIQTFLWDQDGPLYNRDKLKWPFTQSIEPIYEVDSTIFIVHSDLAKSLCDRIGVNPFLFENDSIASFDIDFTS
;
A
#
# COMPACT_ATOMS: atom_id res chain seq x y z
N MET A 1 -1.41 6.31 14.22
CA MET A 1 -0.82 6.28 12.85
C MET A 1 -1.75 7.01 11.90
N LYS A 2 -1.21 7.83 11.00
CA LYS A 2 -2.01 8.45 9.92
C LYS A 2 -1.91 7.62 8.65
N ALA A 3 -3.01 7.46 7.91
CA ALA A 3 -3.08 6.70 6.66
C ALA A 3 -3.27 7.62 5.45
N PHE A 4 -2.51 7.40 4.40
CA PHE A 4 -2.67 8.02 3.09
C PHE A 4 -3.33 7.04 2.12
N LEU A 5 -4.45 7.43 1.55
CA LEU A 5 -5.25 6.63 0.61
C LEU A 5 -5.41 7.40 -0.71
N PRO A 6 -4.56 7.16 -1.73
CA PRO A 6 -4.67 7.82 -3.02
C PRO A 6 -5.83 7.24 -3.85
N CYS A 7 -6.73 8.12 -4.30
CA CYS A 7 -7.93 7.77 -5.08
C CYS A 7 -8.16 8.74 -6.24
N ARG A 8 -7.19 8.89 -7.16
CA ARG A 8 -7.35 9.80 -8.30
C ARG A 8 -8.47 9.38 -9.24
N ALA A 9 -9.07 10.33 -9.94
CA ALA A 9 -9.95 10.09 -11.08
C ALA A 9 -9.19 9.42 -12.24
N GLY A 10 -9.92 8.93 -13.25
CA GLY A 10 -9.34 8.52 -14.53
C GLY A 10 -8.64 7.17 -14.53
N SER A 11 -9.15 6.18 -13.78
CA SER A 11 -8.64 4.80 -13.87
C SER A 11 -8.78 4.25 -15.29
N GLN A 12 -7.63 3.99 -15.96
CA GLN A 12 -7.58 3.61 -17.37
C GLN A 12 -8.00 2.16 -17.62
N ARG A 13 -7.55 1.22 -16.77
CA ARG A 13 -7.76 -0.22 -16.95
C ARG A 13 -9.16 -0.68 -16.53
N VAL A 14 -9.72 -0.09 -15.49
CA VAL A 14 -11.06 -0.39 -14.97
C VAL A 14 -11.82 0.92 -14.75
N LYS A 15 -12.87 1.18 -15.53
CA LYS A 15 -13.70 2.39 -15.36
C LYS A 15 -14.30 2.45 -13.96
N PHE A 16 -14.14 3.60 -13.30
CA PHE A 16 -14.63 3.85 -11.94
C PHE A 16 -14.12 2.84 -10.91
N LYS A 17 -12.89 2.35 -11.07
CA LYS A 17 -12.30 1.28 -10.25
C LYS A 17 -12.53 1.49 -8.74
N ASN A 18 -12.33 2.71 -8.25
CA ASN A 18 -12.42 3.02 -6.82
C ASN A 18 -13.86 2.98 -6.29
N THR A 19 -14.84 3.40 -7.10
CA THR A 19 -16.21 3.70 -6.67
C THR A 19 -17.29 2.77 -7.25
N ARG A 20 -16.92 1.93 -8.24
CA ARG A 20 -17.85 0.94 -8.81
C ARG A 20 -18.25 -0.07 -7.73
N PRO A 21 -19.57 -0.37 -7.56
CA PRO A 21 -20.01 -1.36 -6.58
C PRO A 21 -19.22 -2.68 -6.65
N PHE A 22 -18.76 -3.14 -5.49
CA PHE A 22 -17.91 -4.32 -5.38
C PHE A 22 -18.30 -5.16 -4.17
N ALA A 23 -18.47 -6.48 -4.35
CA ALA A 23 -18.76 -7.45 -3.27
C ALA A 23 -19.89 -7.02 -2.31
N GLY A 24 -20.96 -6.42 -2.85
CA GLY A 24 -22.10 -5.92 -2.06
C GLY A 24 -21.91 -4.52 -1.45
N ASN A 25 -20.72 -3.96 -1.47
CA ASN A 25 -20.46 -2.58 -1.05
C ASN A 25 -20.85 -1.61 -2.18
N LYS A 26 -21.82 -0.72 -1.92
CA LYS A 26 -22.32 0.26 -2.89
C LYS A 26 -21.27 1.30 -3.28
N ASN A 27 -20.36 1.59 -2.36
CA ASN A 27 -19.28 2.57 -2.51
C ASN A 27 -17.99 1.95 -3.08
N GLY A 28 -18.07 0.70 -3.56
CA GLY A 28 -16.99 0.00 -4.24
C GLY A 28 -15.79 -0.31 -3.34
N LEU A 29 -14.62 -0.38 -3.96
CA LEU A 29 -13.36 -0.62 -3.26
C LEU A 29 -13.03 0.48 -2.24
N LEU A 30 -13.36 1.74 -2.56
CA LEU A 30 -13.17 2.86 -1.64
C LEU A 30 -13.97 2.66 -0.35
N GLY A 31 -15.27 2.32 -0.47
CA GLY A 31 -16.13 2.09 0.68
C GLY A 31 -15.60 0.96 1.57
N LEU A 32 -15.24 -0.17 0.96
CA LEU A 32 -14.65 -1.30 1.67
C LEU A 32 -13.35 -0.91 2.39
N LYS A 33 -12.45 -0.20 1.70
CA LYS A 33 -11.17 0.21 2.29
C LYS A 33 -11.34 1.21 3.43
N LEU A 34 -12.28 2.14 3.31
CA LEU A 34 -12.57 3.09 4.38
C LEU A 34 -13.11 2.39 5.63
N GLU A 35 -14.02 1.41 5.47
CA GLU A 35 -14.50 0.58 6.58
C GLU A 35 -13.32 -0.10 7.30
N GLN A 36 -12.43 -0.77 6.56
CA GLN A 36 -11.26 -1.46 7.11
C GLN A 36 -10.30 -0.52 7.86
N LEU A 37 -10.04 0.67 7.30
CA LEU A 37 -9.14 1.67 7.92
C LEU A 37 -9.78 2.33 9.16
N ILE A 38 -11.09 2.60 9.13
CA ILE A 38 -11.83 3.17 10.26
C ILE A 38 -11.85 2.19 11.43
N ASP A 39 -12.04 0.90 11.16
CA ASP A 39 -12.10 -0.16 12.16
C ASP A 39 -10.73 -0.48 12.78
N CYS A 40 -9.63 -0.07 12.14
CA CYS A 40 -8.29 -0.21 12.70
C CYS A 40 -8.06 0.85 13.80
N THR A 41 -7.88 0.40 15.06
CA THR A 41 -7.73 1.30 16.21
C THR A 41 -6.40 2.04 16.23
N GLU A 42 -5.38 1.52 15.59
CA GLU A 42 -4.04 2.10 15.46
C GLU A 42 -3.99 3.25 14.45
N ILE A 43 -5.07 3.45 13.66
CA ILE A 43 -5.18 4.56 12.71
C ILE A 43 -6.02 5.68 13.32
N ASP A 44 -5.44 6.86 13.42
CA ASP A 44 -6.07 8.06 14.01
C ASP A 44 -6.70 8.95 12.93
N GLU A 45 -6.07 9.03 11.74
CA GLU A 45 -6.50 9.86 10.62
C GLU A 45 -6.31 9.12 9.30
N ILE A 46 -7.28 9.27 8.40
CA ILE A 46 -7.27 8.71 7.04
C ILE A 46 -7.39 9.88 6.05
N ILE A 47 -6.33 10.14 5.30
CA ILE A 47 -6.30 11.18 4.27
C ILE A 47 -6.65 10.53 2.93
N VAL A 48 -7.86 10.78 2.44
CA VAL A 48 -8.31 10.38 1.10
C VAL A 48 -7.89 11.45 0.12
N SER A 49 -6.83 11.22 -0.63
CA SER A 49 -6.28 12.20 -1.58
C SER A 49 -6.88 11.96 -2.98
N THR A 50 -7.66 12.91 -3.47
CA THR A 50 -8.44 12.76 -4.70
C THR A 50 -8.66 14.07 -5.44
N ASN A 51 -8.92 13.96 -6.76
CA ASN A 51 -9.52 14.98 -7.62
C ASN A 51 -10.85 14.48 -8.23
N ASP A 52 -11.43 13.38 -7.69
CA ASP A 52 -12.70 12.81 -8.15
C ASP A 52 -13.83 13.23 -7.19
N PRO A 53 -14.80 14.05 -7.65
CA PRO A 53 -15.91 14.50 -6.81
C PRO A 53 -16.76 13.36 -6.24
N LEU A 54 -16.83 12.20 -6.92
CA LEU A 54 -17.57 11.05 -6.41
C LEU A 54 -16.83 10.39 -5.24
N VAL A 55 -15.50 10.32 -5.31
CA VAL A 55 -14.66 9.83 -4.19
C VAL A 55 -14.84 10.74 -2.97
N GLU A 56 -14.84 12.06 -3.17
CA GLU A 56 -15.08 13.05 -2.10
C GLU A 56 -16.43 12.83 -1.42
N VAL A 57 -17.52 12.78 -2.20
CA VAL A 57 -18.88 12.53 -1.68
C VAL A 57 -18.97 11.22 -0.91
N ILE A 58 -18.34 10.15 -1.41
CA ILE A 58 -18.33 8.86 -0.72
C ILE A 58 -17.57 8.97 0.59
N ALA A 59 -16.36 9.54 0.58
CA ALA A 59 -15.53 9.67 1.79
C ALA A 59 -16.25 10.47 2.88
N GLU A 60 -16.87 11.61 2.53
CA GLU A 60 -17.63 12.44 3.45
C GLU A 60 -18.89 11.75 4.00
N SER A 61 -19.51 10.84 3.21
CA SER A 61 -20.71 10.10 3.63
C SER A 61 -20.49 9.19 4.83
N PHE A 62 -19.25 8.79 5.12
CA PHE A 62 -18.89 7.99 6.29
C PHE A 62 -19.05 8.76 7.60
N LYS A 63 -19.00 10.10 7.57
CA LYS A 63 -19.12 10.96 8.76
C LYS A 63 -18.19 10.54 9.91
N SER A 64 -17.09 9.91 9.59
CA SER A 64 -16.10 9.48 10.58
C SER A 64 -15.13 10.61 10.88
N PRO A 65 -14.85 10.91 12.16
CA PRO A 65 -13.86 11.92 12.53
C PRO A 65 -12.45 11.56 12.10
N LYS A 66 -12.19 10.28 11.75
CA LYS A 66 -10.91 9.84 11.22
C LYS A 66 -10.71 10.21 9.75
N VAL A 67 -11.78 10.41 8.97
CA VAL A 67 -11.69 10.59 7.51
C VAL A 67 -11.59 12.07 7.17
N ARG A 68 -10.54 12.42 6.43
CA ARG A 68 -10.32 13.75 5.86
C ARG A 68 -10.06 13.63 4.36
N VAL A 69 -10.76 14.43 3.57
CA VAL A 69 -10.49 14.56 2.13
C VAL A 69 -9.37 15.58 1.91
N ASP A 70 -8.44 15.21 1.05
CA ASP A 70 -7.37 16.05 0.52
C ASP A 70 -7.60 16.26 -0.97
N ASN A 71 -7.86 17.50 -1.36
CA ASN A 71 -8.04 17.90 -2.75
C ASN A 71 -6.67 17.87 -3.45
N ARG A 72 -6.36 16.73 -4.08
CA ARG A 72 -5.10 16.53 -4.77
C ARG A 72 -4.93 17.54 -5.91
N PRO A 73 -3.80 18.27 -5.97
CA PRO A 73 -3.52 19.15 -7.09
C PRO A 73 -3.54 18.43 -8.45
N ASP A 74 -4.09 19.08 -9.47
CA ASP A 74 -4.30 18.48 -10.80
C ASP A 74 -3.01 17.94 -11.41
N TYR A 75 -1.88 18.64 -11.26
CA TYR A 75 -0.58 18.19 -11.77
C TYR A 75 -0.09 16.84 -11.19
N LEU A 76 -0.68 16.39 -10.05
CA LEU A 76 -0.42 15.07 -9.45
C LEU A 76 -1.48 14.03 -9.83
N CYS A 77 -2.44 14.40 -10.68
CA CYS A 77 -3.51 13.55 -11.13
C CYS A 77 -3.36 13.13 -12.60
N ASP A 78 -2.53 13.84 -13.36
CA ASP A 78 -2.26 13.57 -14.76
C ASP A 78 -1.54 12.22 -14.96
N ASP A 79 -1.64 11.66 -16.15
CA ASP A 79 -1.00 10.38 -16.49
C ASP A 79 0.54 10.48 -16.50
N ASP A 80 1.08 11.69 -16.67
CA ASP A 80 2.52 11.98 -16.61
C ASP A 80 3.03 12.22 -15.17
N ALA A 81 2.12 12.26 -14.17
CA ALA A 81 2.52 12.42 -12.78
C ALA A 81 3.31 11.20 -12.30
N THR A 82 4.55 11.45 -11.88
CA THR A 82 5.42 10.39 -11.37
C THR A 82 5.05 10.01 -9.93
N THR A 83 5.39 8.79 -9.53
CA THR A 83 5.28 8.38 -8.12
C THR A 83 6.14 9.27 -7.23
N ASP A 84 7.32 9.70 -7.71
CA ASP A 84 8.26 10.55 -6.96
C ASP A 84 7.64 11.91 -6.61
N SER A 85 6.96 12.56 -7.55
CA SER A 85 6.28 13.84 -7.28
C SER A 85 5.14 13.69 -6.27
N LEU A 86 4.45 12.55 -6.29
CA LEU A 86 3.43 12.24 -5.31
C LEU A 86 4.02 11.94 -3.93
N ILE A 87 5.18 11.30 -3.85
CA ILE A 87 5.88 11.02 -2.60
C ILE A 87 6.29 12.33 -1.91
N ASP A 88 6.90 13.28 -2.65
CA ASP A 88 7.26 14.60 -2.09
C ASP A 88 6.02 15.34 -1.55
N TYR A 89 4.92 15.32 -2.31
CA TYR A 89 3.66 15.90 -1.87
C TYR A 89 3.16 15.26 -0.56
N VAL A 90 3.13 13.94 -0.49
CA VAL A 90 2.66 13.19 0.68
C VAL A 90 3.57 13.43 1.89
N ALA A 91 4.88 13.44 1.70
CA ALA A 91 5.82 13.76 2.78
C ALA A 91 5.59 15.16 3.37
N ASN A 92 5.15 16.12 2.55
CA ASN A 92 4.77 17.44 3.02
C ASN A 92 3.37 17.49 3.70
N LEU A 93 2.47 16.55 3.42
CA LEU A 93 1.20 16.42 4.17
C LEU A 93 1.40 15.90 5.60
N PHE A 94 2.45 15.11 5.84
CA PHE A 94 2.75 14.45 7.12
C PHE A 94 4.03 14.95 7.78
N LEU A 95 4.27 16.25 7.76
CA LEU A 95 5.51 16.85 8.26
C LEU A 95 5.93 16.31 9.64
N ASN A 96 7.12 15.72 9.69
CA ASN A 96 7.74 15.15 10.90
C ASN A 96 6.89 14.07 11.59
N GLU A 97 6.19 13.25 10.78
CA GLU A 97 5.36 12.16 11.28
C GLU A 97 5.63 10.86 10.53
N HIS A 98 5.30 9.74 11.17
CA HIS A 98 5.20 8.44 10.49
C HIS A 98 3.84 8.32 9.81
N PHE A 99 3.82 7.91 8.56
CA PHE A 99 2.58 7.67 7.83
C PHE A 99 2.55 6.29 7.17
N LEU A 100 1.34 5.81 6.99
CA LEU A 100 1.01 4.57 6.30
C LEU A 100 0.45 4.94 4.91
N TRP A 101 0.96 4.33 3.86
CA TRP A 101 0.44 4.44 2.51
C TRP A 101 -0.19 3.11 2.10
N THR A 102 -1.43 3.12 1.63
CA THR A 102 -2.16 1.95 1.17
C THR A 102 -2.99 2.26 -0.06
N HIS A 103 -3.54 1.23 -0.69
CA HIS A 103 -4.36 1.36 -1.90
C HIS A 103 -5.72 0.68 -1.74
N VAL A 104 -6.75 1.21 -2.42
CA VAL A 104 -8.10 0.62 -2.42
C VAL A 104 -8.13 -0.73 -3.12
N THR A 105 -7.14 -1.01 -3.97
CA THR A 105 -7.08 -2.18 -4.85
C THR A 105 -6.72 -3.49 -4.14
N CYS A 106 -6.36 -3.43 -2.85
CA CYS A 106 -6.07 -4.60 -2.01
C CYS A 106 -7.25 -4.87 -1.05
N PRO A 107 -8.39 -5.41 -1.52
CA PRO A 107 -9.62 -5.49 -0.74
C PRO A 107 -9.57 -6.45 0.43
N PHE A 108 -8.64 -7.40 0.43
CA PHE A 108 -8.51 -8.42 1.47
C PHE A 108 -7.46 -8.09 2.54
N PHE A 109 -6.78 -6.95 2.41
CA PHE A 109 -5.91 -6.43 3.46
C PHE A 109 -6.76 -5.62 4.44
N ASP A 110 -7.21 -6.26 5.50
CA ASP A 110 -8.24 -5.78 6.43
C ASP A 110 -7.67 -5.06 7.67
N SER A 111 -8.55 -4.70 8.61
CA SER A 111 -8.19 -4.00 9.84
C SER A 111 -7.21 -4.78 10.73
N GLU A 112 -7.31 -6.11 10.77
CA GLU A 112 -6.35 -6.94 11.53
C GLU A 112 -4.97 -6.93 10.88
N CYS A 113 -4.91 -6.97 9.55
CA CYS A 113 -3.67 -6.87 8.79
C CYS A 113 -2.99 -5.52 9.04
N TYR A 114 -3.74 -4.40 9.01
CA TYR A 114 -3.21 -3.07 9.34
C TYR A 114 -2.68 -3.02 10.77
N THR A 115 -3.45 -3.51 11.74
CA THR A 115 -3.03 -3.56 13.15
C THR A 115 -1.72 -4.34 13.32
N LYS A 116 -1.60 -5.51 12.70
CA LYS A 116 -0.37 -6.32 12.75
C LYS A 116 0.82 -5.59 12.14
N ALA A 117 0.65 -4.99 10.96
CA ALA A 117 1.71 -4.27 10.27
C ALA A 117 2.19 -3.06 11.08
N ILE A 118 1.27 -2.23 11.59
CA ILE A 118 1.60 -1.07 12.41
C ILE A 118 2.36 -1.48 13.67
N ASN A 119 1.91 -2.52 14.38
CA ASN A 119 2.57 -3.00 15.58
C ASN A 119 3.97 -3.56 15.30
N ASN A 120 4.18 -4.27 14.19
CA ASN A 120 5.50 -4.72 13.77
C ASN A 120 6.42 -3.52 13.47
N TYR A 121 5.92 -2.52 12.75
CA TYR A 121 6.68 -1.31 12.47
C TYR A 121 7.12 -0.58 13.75
N LEU A 122 6.20 -0.36 14.69
CA LEU A 122 6.50 0.29 15.97
C LEU A 122 7.52 -0.52 16.81
N LEU A 123 7.42 -1.84 16.73
CA LEU A 123 8.42 -2.71 17.37
C LEU A 123 9.80 -2.58 16.72
N CYS A 124 9.86 -2.49 15.40
CA CYS A 124 11.11 -2.26 14.66
C CYS A 124 11.76 -0.93 15.06
N LEU A 125 10.98 0.15 15.14
CA LEU A 125 11.49 1.45 15.61
C LEU A 125 12.00 1.40 17.03
N LYS A 126 11.25 0.79 17.94
CA LYS A 126 11.64 0.63 19.36
C LYS A 126 12.96 -0.12 19.49
N ASN A 127 13.16 -1.14 18.69
CA ASN A 127 14.36 -1.99 18.72
C ASN A 127 15.48 -1.48 17.80
N GLN A 128 15.25 -0.40 17.06
CA GLN A 128 16.19 0.17 16.09
C GLN A 128 16.67 -0.84 15.03
N THR A 129 15.79 -1.74 14.59
CA THR A 129 16.13 -2.81 13.64
C THR A 129 15.86 -2.41 12.19
N HIS A 130 14.79 -1.67 11.94
CA HIS A 130 14.36 -1.23 10.61
C HIS A 130 13.83 0.20 10.68
N ASP A 131 13.87 0.91 9.55
CA ASP A 131 13.48 2.32 9.43
C ASP A 131 12.14 2.54 8.72
N SER A 132 11.65 1.50 8.08
CA SER A 132 10.39 1.50 7.31
C SER A 132 9.79 0.09 7.29
N LEU A 133 8.60 -0.04 6.71
CA LEU A 133 7.93 -1.32 6.48
C LEU A 133 7.30 -1.31 5.10
N MET A 134 7.39 -2.43 4.37
CA MET A 134 6.66 -2.63 3.12
C MET A 134 5.99 -4.00 3.09
N GLY A 135 4.76 -4.05 2.53
CA GLY A 135 4.07 -5.28 2.25
C GLY A 135 4.75 -6.06 1.12
N VAL A 136 4.92 -7.35 1.34
CA VAL A 136 5.57 -8.23 0.37
C VAL A 136 4.89 -9.59 0.32
N LYS A 137 4.94 -10.21 -0.85
CA LYS A 137 4.60 -11.62 -1.03
C LYS A 137 5.87 -12.42 -1.18
N ARG A 138 6.05 -13.42 -0.32
CA ARG A 138 7.18 -14.34 -0.39
C ARG A 138 7.03 -15.28 -1.57
N ILE A 139 8.06 -15.35 -2.42
CA ILE A 139 8.13 -16.27 -3.55
C ILE A 139 9.31 -17.21 -3.31
N GLN A 140 9.02 -18.48 -3.07
CA GLN A 140 10.03 -19.52 -2.83
C GLN A 140 9.74 -20.72 -3.74
N THR A 141 10.15 -20.59 -4.99
CA THR A 141 9.93 -21.56 -6.05
C THR A 141 11.01 -21.47 -7.13
N PHE A 142 10.92 -22.31 -8.14
CA PHE A 142 11.83 -22.32 -9.28
C PHE A 142 11.51 -21.15 -10.22
N LEU A 143 12.17 -20.02 -10.04
CA LEU A 143 12.03 -18.86 -10.89
C LEU A 143 13.14 -18.80 -11.92
N TRP A 144 12.81 -18.24 -13.06
CA TRP A 144 13.68 -18.11 -14.21
C TRP A 144 13.45 -16.76 -14.88
N ASP A 145 14.51 -16.05 -15.22
CA ASP A 145 14.45 -14.89 -16.11
C ASP A 145 14.99 -15.24 -17.50
N GLN A 146 15.14 -14.25 -18.39
CA GLN A 146 15.66 -14.47 -19.74
C GLN A 146 17.12 -14.92 -19.77
N ASP A 147 17.88 -14.66 -18.70
CA ASP A 147 19.31 -14.97 -18.60
C ASP A 147 19.56 -16.30 -17.87
N GLY A 148 18.53 -16.85 -17.16
CA GLY A 148 18.65 -18.15 -16.51
C GLY A 148 17.88 -18.30 -15.19
N PRO A 149 18.21 -19.31 -14.39
CA PRO A 149 17.57 -19.58 -13.12
C PRO A 149 17.95 -18.55 -12.05
N LEU A 150 16.96 -18.05 -11.31
CA LEU A 150 17.14 -17.16 -10.16
C LEU A 150 17.43 -17.92 -8.85
N TYR A 151 17.79 -19.20 -8.95
CA TYR A 151 18.17 -20.04 -7.81
C TYR A 151 19.44 -20.82 -8.13
N ASN A 152 20.19 -21.18 -7.08
CA ASN A 152 21.47 -21.90 -7.24
C ASN A 152 21.24 -23.33 -7.73
N ARG A 153 21.90 -23.71 -8.81
CA ARG A 153 21.87 -25.05 -9.45
C ARG A 153 23.22 -25.76 -9.45
N ASP A 154 24.23 -25.24 -8.76
CA ASP A 154 25.60 -25.79 -8.82
C ASP A 154 25.69 -27.21 -8.26
N LYS A 155 24.99 -27.47 -7.16
CA LYS A 155 25.00 -28.79 -6.51
C LYS A 155 23.92 -29.72 -7.04
N LEU A 156 22.69 -29.18 -7.20
CA LEU A 156 21.52 -29.91 -7.69
C LEU A 156 20.75 -29.05 -8.68
N LYS A 157 20.43 -29.59 -9.86
CA LYS A 157 19.61 -28.85 -10.85
C LYS A 157 18.20 -28.57 -10.34
N TRP A 158 17.68 -29.44 -9.49
CA TRP A 158 16.35 -29.35 -8.89
C TRP A 158 16.46 -29.60 -7.38
N PRO A 159 16.87 -28.59 -6.58
CA PRO A 159 16.92 -28.71 -5.13
C PRO A 159 15.51 -28.77 -4.54
N PHE A 160 15.39 -29.12 -3.25
CA PHE A 160 14.11 -28.99 -2.57
C PHE A 160 13.67 -27.52 -2.54
N THR A 161 12.39 -27.27 -2.82
CA THR A 161 11.83 -25.90 -2.86
C THR A 161 12.13 -25.12 -1.57
N GLN A 162 12.07 -25.81 -0.42
CA GLN A 162 12.35 -25.22 0.90
C GLN A 162 13.81 -24.76 1.09
N SER A 163 14.73 -25.23 0.25
CA SER A 163 16.15 -24.85 0.30
C SER A 163 16.52 -23.74 -0.66
N ILE A 164 15.54 -23.24 -1.45
CA ILE A 164 15.73 -22.10 -2.34
C ILE A 164 15.64 -20.83 -1.51
N GLU A 165 16.58 -19.90 -1.68
CA GLU A 165 16.48 -18.57 -1.09
C GLU A 165 15.24 -17.86 -1.61
N PRO A 166 14.35 -17.37 -0.73
CA PRO A 166 13.15 -16.67 -1.16
C PRO A 166 13.51 -15.32 -1.78
N ILE A 167 12.73 -14.92 -2.78
CA ILE A 167 12.64 -13.53 -3.23
C ILE A 167 11.29 -12.96 -2.85
N TYR A 168 11.16 -11.63 -2.89
CA TYR A 168 9.97 -10.96 -2.42
C TYR A 168 9.41 -10.07 -3.51
N GLU A 169 8.14 -10.27 -3.83
CA GLU A 169 7.34 -9.38 -4.67
C GLU A 169 6.79 -8.27 -3.77
N VAL A 170 7.13 -7.02 -4.07
CA VAL A 170 6.54 -5.87 -3.37
C VAL A 170 5.07 -5.77 -3.77
N ASP A 171 4.19 -5.79 -2.80
CA ASP A 171 2.76 -5.65 -3.01
C ASP A 171 2.26 -4.23 -2.67
N SER A 172 1.03 -3.92 -3.08
CA SER A 172 0.43 -2.59 -2.88
C SER A 172 -0.35 -2.47 -1.57
N THR A 173 -0.24 -3.43 -0.64
CA THR A 173 -1.07 -3.47 0.57
C THR A 173 -0.73 -2.35 1.53
N ILE A 174 0.57 -2.17 1.84
CA ILE A 174 1.01 -1.24 2.88
C ILE A 174 2.47 -0.85 2.73
N PHE A 175 2.73 0.45 2.94
CA PHE A 175 4.06 0.99 3.18
C PHE A 175 3.98 1.89 4.42
N ILE A 176 4.96 1.84 5.30
CA ILE A 176 5.06 2.74 6.47
C ILE A 176 6.45 3.33 6.53
N VAL A 177 6.54 4.65 6.62
CA VAL A 177 7.81 5.37 6.66
C VAL A 177 7.65 6.70 7.42
N HIS A 178 8.75 7.26 7.89
CA HIS A 178 8.78 8.64 8.41
C HIS A 178 8.85 9.64 7.24
N SER A 179 8.11 10.73 7.33
CA SER A 179 8.02 11.72 6.25
C SER A 179 9.37 12.32 5.84
N ASP A 180 10.26 12.60 6.79
CA ASP A 180 11.59 13.13 6.49
C ASP A 180 12.44 12.12 5.72
N LEU A 181 12.34 10.84 6.07
CA LEU A 181 13.03 9.79 5.35
C LEU A 181 12.48 9.63 3.93
N ALA A 182 11.14 9.58 3.79
CA ALA A 182 10.49 9.53 2.50
C ALA A 182 10.90 10.71 1.59
N LYS A 183 10.95 11.91 2.15
CA LYS A 183 11.37 13.11 1.43
C LYS A 183 12.84 13.06 1.03
N SER A 184 13.73 12.62 1.92
CA SER A 184 15.17 12.59 1.66
C SER A 184 15.55 11.56 0.59
N LEU A 185 14.83 10.44 0.52
CA LEU A 185 15.04 9.36 -0.44
C LEU A 185 14.21 9.52 -1.72
N CYS A 186 13.21 10.40 -1.71
CA CYS A 186 12.15 10.47 -2.72
C CYS A 186 11.49 9.10 -2.92
N ASP A 187 11.28 8.36 -1.80
CA ASP A 187 10.72 7.01 -1.81
C ASP A 187 9.82 6.77 -0.58
N ARG A 188 8.81 5.93 -0.73
CA ARG A 188 7.96 5.44 0.37
C ARG A 188 8.55 4.22 1.08
N ILE A 189 9.72 3.77 0.64
CA ILE A 189 10.52 2.69 1.21
C ILE A 189 11.79 3.30 1.76
N GLY A 190 12.17 2.96 2.99
CA GLY A 190 13.39 3.44 3.62
C GLY A 190 14.64 2.67 3.19
N VAL A 191 15.74 2.92 3.88
CA VAL A 191 17.03 2.27 3.59
C VAL A 191 17.05 0.80 4.06
N ASN A 192 16.34 0.50 5.15
CA ASN A 192 16.29 -0.84 5.75
C ASN A 192 14.84 -1.22 6.09
N PRO A 193 14.01 -1.55 5.09
CA PRO A 193 12.59 -1.86 5.30
C PRO A 193 12.38 -3.22 5.97
N PHE A 194 11.44 -3.29 6.91
CA PHE A 194 10.88 -4.54 7.38
C PHE A 194 9.97 -5.13 6.31
N LEU A 195 10.26 -6.35 5.87
CA LEU A 195 9.47 -7.08 4.88
C LEU A 195 8.27 -7.72 5.59
N PHE A 196 7.11 -7.10 5.47
CA PHE A 196 5.87 -7.60 6.04
C PHE A 196 5.24 -8.62 5.07
N GLU A 197 5.45 -9.91 5.35
CA GLU A 197 5.00 -11.00 4.49
C GLU A 197 3.47 -11.17 4.56
N ASN A 198 2.82 -11.00 3.43
CA ASN A 198 1.39 -11.25 3.23
C ASN A 198 1.16 -12.60 2.56
N ASP A 199 0.05 -13.25 2.89
CA ASP A 199 -0.42 -14.39 2.12
C ASP A 199 -0.98 -13.96 0.75
N SER A 200 -1.29 -14.94 -0.10
CA SER A 200 -1.75 -14.69 -1.47
C SER A 200 -3.15 -14.04 -1.54
N ILE A 201 -3.93 -14.09 -0.47
CA ILE A 201 -5.25 -13.46 -0.40
C ILE A 201 -5.09 -12.01 0.02
N ALA A 202 -4.37 -11.74 1.12
CA ALA A 202 -4.13 -10.38 1.60
C ALA A 202 -3.38 -9.51 0.57
N SER A 203 -2.43 -10.12 -0.18
CA SER A 203 -1.66 -9.44 -1.23
C SER A 203 -2.37 -9.32 -2.58
N PHE A 204 -3.63 -9.77 -2.69
CA PHE A 204 -4.37 -9.71 -3.95
C PHE A 204 -4.68 -8.26 -4.35
N ASP A 205 -4.28 -7.88 -5.56
CA ASP A 205 -4.48 -6.54 -6.13
C ASP A 205 -5.44 -6.59 -7.32
N ILE A 206 -6.46 -5.72 -7.32
CA ILE A 206 -7.43 -5.58 -8.42
C ILE A 206 -6.91 -4.59 -9.44
N ASP A 207 -6.23 -5.09 -10.47
CA ASP A 207 -5.66 -4.27 -11.54
C ASP A 207 -6.38 -4.39 -12.89
N PHE A 208 -7.07 -5.50 -13.13
CA PHE A 208 -7.76 -5.78 -14.40
C PHE A 208 -9.19 -6.29 -14.16
N THR A 209 -10.08 -6.07 -15.14
CA THR A 209 -11.31 -6.83 -15.28
C THR A 209 -10.97 -8.14 -15.99
N SER A 210 -11.20 -9.27 -15.32
CA SER A 210 -11.23 -10.59 -15.97
C SER A 210 -12.41 -10.69 -16.93
#